data_9901d77fb4c9eab4df8cecf4db2952bc
#
_entry.id   9901d77fb4c9eab4df8cecf4db2952bc
#
_cell.length_a   1.000
_cell.length_b   1.000
_cell.length_c   1.000
_cell.angle_alpha   90.00
_cell.angle_beta   90.00
_cell.angle_gamma   90.00
#
_symmetry.space_group_name_H-M   'P 1'
#
loop_
_entity.id
_entity.type
_entity.pdbx_description
1 polymer ?
#
loop_
_entity_poly.entity_id
_entity_poly.type
_entity_poly.pdbx_seq_one_letter_code
_entity_poly.pdbx_strand_id
1 'polypeptide(L)'
;FDFWNEYRYVVPKGYTRFLGKLSELTDRGIEVHFFIGNHDIWTYGYLEQECGLIVHRKPITTELYGKVFFLAHGDGLGDPDNKFKLLRKIFHNPTCQRLFNAIHPRWGMALGLNWAKHSRMKREAGKELPYLGEDKEYLVQFTKSYIKAHNDIDYFLYGHRHIELDLMLSHKTRMLILGDWIWQFTYAVF
;
A
#
# COMPACT_ATOMS: atom_id res chain seq x y z
N PHE A 1 -3.92 0.21 -6.64
CA PHE A 1 -4.70 1.14 -7.50
C PHE A 1 -3.99 2.48 -7.63
N ASP A 2 -4.13 3.15 -8.78
CA ASP A 2 -3.64 4.54 -8.94
C ASP A 2 -4.44 5.52 -8.08
N PHE A 3 -5.75 5.32 -8.03
CA PHE A 3 -6.67 5.96 -7.13
C PHE A 3 -7.93 5.09 -7.01
N TRP A 4 -8.34 4.80 -5.80
CA TRP A 4 -9.52 4.00 -5.51
C TRP A 4 -10.41 4.73 -4.51
N ASN A 5 -11.70 4.88 -4.84
CA ASN A 5 -12.71 5.38 -3.94
C ASN A 5 -14.01 4.61 -4.15
N GLU A 6 -14.50 3.99 -3.11
CA GLU A 6 -15.75 3.25 -3.13
C GLU A 6 -16.92 4.20 -2.89
N TYR A 7 -17.71 4.40 -3.94
CA TYR A 7 -19.01 5.05 -3.82
C TYR A 7 -20.08 3.98 -3.54
N ARG A 8 -21.17 4.40 -2.91
CA ARG A 8 -22.23 3.46 -2.50
C ARG A 8 -22.79 2.60 -3.64
N TYR A 9 -22.87 3.13 -4.84
CA TYR A 9 -23.51 2.45 -5.99
C TYR A 9 -22.67 2.53 -7.27
N VAL A 10 -21.46 2.99 -7.20
CA VAL A 10 -20.59 3.19 -8.38
C VAL A 10 -19.21 2.66 -8.12
N VAL A 11 -18.76 1.77 -8.97
CA VAL A 11 -17.39 1.23 -8.94
C VAL A 11 -16.53 1.97 -9.95
N PRO A 12 -15.30 2.36 -9.60
CA PRO A 12 -14.38 2.99 -10.54
C PRO A 12 -14.12 2.11 -11.76
N LYS A 13 -14.25 2.69 -12.95
CA LYS A 13 -13.99 1.96 -14.20
C LYS A 13 -12.48 1.68 -14.39
N GLY A 14 -12.19 0.66 -15.18
CA GLY A 14 -10.81 0.30 -15.55
C GLY A 14 -10.27 -0.91 -14.80
N TYR A 15 -10.90 -1.31 -13.71
CA TYR A 15 -10.44 -2.41 -12.86
C TYR A 15 -11.23 -3.71 -13.03
N THR A 16 -12.24 -3.78 -13.89
CA THR A 16 -13.16 -4.93 -14.01
C THR A 16 -12.44 -6.26 -14.19
N ARG A 17 -11.44 -6.33 -15.07
CA ARG A 17 -10.70 -7.59 -15.31
C ARG A 17 -9.83 -7.97 -14.12
N PHE A 18 -9.21 -6.98 -13.48
CA PHE A 18 -8.39 -7.18 -12.29
C PHE A 18 -9.25 -7.66 -11.11
N LEU A 19 -10.36 -6.99 -10.82
CA LEU A 19 -11.30 -7.38 -9.78
C LEU A 19 -11.89 -8.77 -10.05
N GLY A 20 -12.31 -9.04 -11.31
CA GLY A 20 -12.79 -10.36 -11.71
C GLY A 20 -11.75 -11.46 -11.52
N LYS A 21 -10.46 -11.16 -11.74
CA LYS A 21 -9.40 -12.15 -11.45
C LYS A 21 -9.18 -12.37 -9.97
N LEU A 22 -9.30 -11.33 -9.15
CA LEU A 22 -9.25 -11.47 -7.69
C LEU A 22 -10.42 -12.31 -7.18
N SER A 23 -11.65 -12.05 -7.67
CA SER A 23 -12.84 -12.84 -7.32
C SER A 23 -12.70 -14.31 -7.75
N GLU A 24 -12.17 -14.57 -8.95
CA GLU A 24 -11.87 -15.95 -9.39
C GLU A 24 -10.92 -16.69 -8.42
N LEU A 25 -9.91 -15.99 -7.91
CA LEU A 25 -8.96 -16.59 -6.96
C LEU A 25 -9.63 -16.89 -5.62
N THR A 26 -10.40 -15.95 -5.08
CA THR A 26 -11.12 -16.13 -3.82
C THR A 26 -12.21 -17.18 -3.91
N ASP A 27 -12.95 -17.27 -5.03
CA ASP A 27 -13.94 -18.32 -5.30
C ASP A 27 -13.31 -19.72 -5.36
N ARG A 28 -12.02 -19.79 -5.70
CA ARG A 28 -11.24 -21.04 -5.65
C ARG A 28 -10.68 -21.36 -4.27
N GLY A 29 -11.01 -20.56 -3.24
CA GLY A 29 -10.53 -20.72 -1.88
C GLY A 29 -9.11 -20.24 -1.63
N ILE A 30 -8.54 -19.42 -2.53
CA ILE A 30 -7.23 -18.80 -2.32
C ILE A 30 -7.43 -17.52 -1.51
N GLU A 31 -6.79 -17.42 -0.36
CA GLU A 31 -6.78 -16.20 0.44
C GLU A 31 -6.01 -15.10 -0.28
N VAL A 32 -6.69 -13.99 -0.55
CA VAL A 32 -6.10 -12.81 -1.19
C VAL A 32 -6.11 -11.65 -0.20
N HIS A 33 -4.94 -11.26 0.27
CA HIS A 33 -4.76 -10.19 1.24
C HIS A 33 -4.44 -8.88 0.54
N PHE A 34 -5.22 -7.83 0.85
CA PHE A 34 -5.05 -6.50 0.30
C PHE A 34 -4.67 -5.51 1.41
N PHE A 35 -3.50 -4.88 1.28
CA PHE A 35 -3.04 -3.84 2.21
C PHE A 35 -3.37 -2.47 1.65
N ILE A 36 -4.22 -1.72 2.35
CA ILE A 36 -4.59 -0.37 1.97
C ILE A 36 -3.35 0.53 2.00
N GLY A 37 -3.13 1.22 0.88
CA GLY A 37 -2.12 2.27 0.74
C GLY A 37 -2.72 3.67 0.74
N ASN A 38 -1.86 4.65 0.53
CA ASN A 38 -2.26 6.06 0.52
C ASN A 38 -3.11 6.47 -0.70
N HIS A 39 -3.24 5.63 -1.73
CA HIS A 39 -4.06 5.86 -2.93
C HIS A 39 -5.43 5.16 -2.90
N ASP A 40 -5.65 4.27 -1.95
CA ASP A 40 -6.86 3.46 -1.81
C ASP A 40 -7.44 3.45 -0.38
N ILE A 41 -7.18 4.53 0.35
CA ILE A 41 -7.69 4.75 1.71
C ILE A 41 -9.23 4.72 1.76
N TRP A 42 -9.89 5.09 0.66
CA TRP A 42 -11.35 5.17 0.54
C TRP A 42 -11.97 3.83 0.16
N THR A 43 -11.51 2.76 0.82
CA THR A 43 -12.03 1.39 0.73
C THR A 43 -12.97 1.15 1.91
N TYR A 44 -14.26 0.89 1.63
CA TYR A 44 -15.31 0.84 2.63
C TYR A 44 -16.03 -0.52 2.71
N GLY A 45 -15.53 -1.54 2.05
CA GLY A 45 -16.05 -2.90 2.13
C GLY A 45 -16.39 -3.56 0.80
N TYR A 46 -16.32 -2.84 -0.31
CA TYR A 46 -16.59 -3.42 -1.63
C TYR A 46 -15.62 -4.58 -1.95
N LEU A 47 -14.34 -4.39 -1.71
CA LEU A 47 -13.33 -5.41 -1.99
C LEU A 47 -13.54 -6.68 -1.15
N GLU A 48 -13.97 -6.52 0.10
CA GLU A 48 -14.31 -7.65 0.98
C GLU A 48 -15.59 -8.34 0.54
N GLN A 49 -16.65 -7.58 0.27
CA GLN A 49 -18.01 -8.10 0.03
C GLN A 49 -18.19 -8.68 -1.37
N GLU A 50 -17.61 -8.00 -2.38
CA GLU A 50 -17.83 -8.35 -3.78
C GLU A 50 -16.69 -9.18 -4.38
N CYS A 51 -15.48 -9.05 -3.84
CA CYS A 51 -14.30 -9.75 -4.35
C CYS A 51 -13.74 -10.79 -3.38
N GLY A 52 -14.27 -10.90 -2.17
CA GLY A 52 -13.84 -11.86 -1.16
C GLY A 52 -12.43 -11.60 -0.60
N LEU A 53 -11.91 -10.37 -0.70
CA LEU A 53 -10.56 -10.05 -0.23
C LEU A 53 -10.51 -9.91 1.30
N ILE A 54 -9.35 -10.21 1.87
CA ILE A 54 -9.02 -9.90 3.25
C ILE A 54 -8.29 -8.55 3.28
N VAL A 55 -9.01 -7.48 3.66
CA VAL A 55 -8.47 -6.11 3.60
C VAL A 55 -7.82 -5.70 4.91
N HIS A 56 -6.53 -5.36 4.85
CA HIS A 56 -5.74 -4.88 5.97
C HIS A 56 -5.61 -3.36 5.94
N ARG A 57 -6.17 -2.69 6.96
CA ARG A 57 -6.13 -1.25 7.15
C ARG A 57 -4.97 -0.79 8.05
N LYS A 58 -4.21 -1.76 8.58
CA LYS A 58 -3.03 -1.55 9.45
C LYS A 58 -1.97 -2.60 9.11
N PRO A 59 -0.71 -2.37 9.48
CA PRO A 59 0.31 -3.41 9.48
C PRO A 59 -0.16 -4.64 10.26
N ILE A 60 0.26 -5.82 9.82
CA ILE A 60 0.03 -7.07 10.54
C ILE A 60 1.35 -7.80 10.74
N THR A 61 1.42 -8.56 11.82
CA THR A 61 2.45 -9.59 12.02
C THR A 61 1.76 -10.94 11.99
N THR A 62 2.26 -11.85 11.17
CA THR A 62 1.66 -13.17 10.98
C THR A 62 2.75 -14.21 10.77
N GLU A 63 2.45 -15.45 11.11
CA GLU A 63 3.33 -16.59 10.84
C GLU A 63 2.88 -17.29 9.55
N LEU A 64 3.80 -17.47 8.62
CA LEU A 64 3.60 -18.22 7.38
C LEU A 64 4.75 -19.23 7.26
N TYR A 65 4.40 -20.50 7.12
CA TYR A 65 5.36 -21.61 6.94
C TYR A 65 6.49 -21.63 7.98
N GLY A 66 6.18 -21.34 9.25
CA GLY A 66 7.13 -21.33 10.34
C GLY A 66 8.08 -20.12 10.36
N LYS A 67 7.75 -19.07 9.65
CA LYS A 67 8.45 -17.79 9.64
C LYS A 67 7.52 -16.63 10.01
N VAL A 68 8.03 -15.68 10.75
CA VAL A 68 7.28 -14.51 11.20
C VAL A 68 7.47 -13.36 10.23
N PHE A 69 6.36 -12.87 9.68
CA PHE A 69 6.31 -11.78 8.71
C PHE A 69 5.65 -10.54 9.31
N PHE A 70 6.26 -9.39 9.09
CA PHE A 70 5.63 -8.09 9.25
C PHE A 70 5.26 -7.56 7.86
N LEU A 71 3.96 -7.39 7.62
CA LEU A 71 3.41 -7.00 6.32
C LEU A 71 2.72 -5.64 6.44
N ALA A 72 3.08 -4.70 5.56
CA ALA A 72 2.48 -3.37 5.53
C ALA A 72 2.59 -2.72 4.15
N HIS A 73 1.71 -1.77 3.84
CA HIS A 73 1.91 -0.92 2.68
C HIS A 73 3.18 -0.07 2.82
N GLY A 74 3.41 0.53 3.98
CA GLY A 74 4.62 1.31 4.28
C GLY A 74 4.37 2.80 4.48
N ASP A 75 3.22 3.35 4.06
CA ASP A 75 2.88 4.76 4.26
C ASP A 75 2.74 5.10 5.75
N GLY A 76 3.36 6.20 6.14
CA GLY A 76 3.34 6.69 7.51
C GLY A 76 4.21 5.94 8.52
N LEU A 77 4.94 4.90 8.08
CA LEU A 77 5.90 4.20 8.93
C LEU A 77 7.26 4.93 8.88
N GLY A 78 7.60 5.66 9.92
CA GLY A 78 8.88 6.38 10.00
C GLY A 78 9.04 7.58 9.03
N ASP A 79 8.03 7.90 8.23
CA ASP A 79 8.09 8.99 7.26
C ASP A 79 8.41 10.34 7.96
N PRO A 80 9.47 11.05 7.55
CA PRO A 80 9.85 12.34 8.14
C PRO A 80 8.98 13.52 7.65
N ASP A 81 8.26 13.40 6.53
CA ASP A 81 7.51 14.50 5.93
C ASP A 81 6.23 14.87 6.72
N ASN A 82 6.31 15.98 7.43
CA ASN A 82 5.19 16.49 8.21
C ASN A 82 3.99 16.94 7.35
N LYS A 83 4.22 17.36 6.10
CA LYS A 83 3.13 17.73 5.17
C LYS A 83 2.38 16.47 4.74
N PHE A 84 3.11 15.42 4.44
CA PHE A 84 2.50 14.12 4.13
C PHE A 84 1.72 13.56 5.33
N LYS A 85 2.28 13.63 6.54
CA LYS A 85 1.56 13.22 7.77
C LYS A 85 0.25 13.99 7.97
N LEU A 86 0.26 15.31 7.76
CA LEU A 86 -0.95 16.13 7.86
C LEU A 86 -1.98 15.73 6.80
N LEU A 87 -1.55 15.57 5.55
CA LEU A 87 -2.40 15.14 4.45
C LEU A 87 -3.01 13.76 4.72
N ARG A 88 -2.20 12.82 5.17
CA ARG A 88 -2.65 11.48 5.57
C ARG A 88 -3.70 11.55 6.68
N LYS A 89 -3.51 12.41 7.68
CA LYS A 89 -4.49 12.64 8.76
C LYS A 89 -5.82 13.17 8.22
N ILE A 90 -5.80 14.08 7.26
CA ILE A 90 -7.01 14.60 6.59
C ILE A 90 -7.70 13.47 5.82
N PHE A 91 -6.97 12.71 5.03
CA PHE A 91 -7.52 11.62 4.21
C PHE A 91 -8.09 10.46 5.03
N HIS A 92 -7.55 10.21 6.22
CA HIS A 92 -8.10 9.22 7.16
C HIS A 92 -9.23 9.77 8.04
N ASN A 93 -9.53 11.08 7.98
CA ASN A 93 -10.61 11.65 8.79
C ASN A 93 -11.97 11.24 8.22
N PRO A 94 -12.86 10.60 9.01
CA PRO A 94 -14.16 10.11 8.52
C PRO A 94 -15.06 11.22 7.98
N THR A 95 -14.98 12.42 8.57
CA THR A 95 -15.78 13.57 8.11
C THR A 95 -15.29 14.05 6.75
N CYS A 96 -13.97 14.18 6.56
CA CYS A 96 -13.39 14.52 5.27
C CYS A 96 -13.72 13.47 4.19
N GLN A 97 -13.69 12.20 4.55
CA GLN A 97 -14.07 11.11 3.64
C GLN A 97 -15.54 11.18 3.25
N ARG A 98 -16.45 11.46 4.20
CA ARG A 98 -17.89 11.64 3.90
C ARG A 98 -18.13 12.83 2.98
N LEU A 99 -17.45 13.96 3.23
CA LEU A 99 -17.55 15.15 2.37
C LEU A 99 -17.02 14.87 0.96
N PHE A 100 -15.90 14.16 0.84
CA PHE A 100 -15.36 13.75 -0.46
C PHE A 100 -16.33 12.81 -1.19
N ASN A 101 -16.93 11.85 -0.51
CA ASN A 101 -17.92 10.93 -1.09
C ASN A 101 -19.24 11.60 -1.48
N ALA A 102 -19.55 12.79 -0.95
CA ALA A 102 -20.70 13.59 -1.38
C ALA A 102 -20.46 14.29 -2.73
N ILE A 103 -19.21 14.40 -3.18
CA ILE A 103 -18.88 14.91 -4.51
C ILE A 103 -19.34 13.88 -5.55
N HIS A 104 -19.98 14.37 -6.62
CA HIS A 104 -20.41 13.49 -7.72
C HIS A 104 -19.24 12.62 -8.21
N PRO A 105 -19.42 11.30 -8.41
CA PRO A 105 -18.33 10.37 -8.75
C PRO A 105 -17.46 10.82 -9.94
N ARG A 106 -18.05 11.46 -10.95
CA ARG A 106 -17.32 12.03 -12.09
C ARG A 106 -16.22 13.02 -11.64
N TRP A 107 -16.56 13.90 -10.71
CA TRP A 107 -15.63 14.93 -10.23
C TRP A 107 -14.65 14.38 -9.20
N GLY A 108 -15.14 13.56 -8.27
CA GLY A 108 -14.28 12.94 -7.25
C GLY A 108 -13.22 12.05 -7.89
N MET A 109 -13.61 11.20 -8.86
CA MET A 109 -12.65 10.36 -9.60
C MET A 109 -11.69 11.19 -10.44
N ALA A 110 -12.17 12.24 -11.13
CA ALA A 110 -11.30 13.12 -11.91
C ALA A 110 -10.26 13.82 -11.03
N LEU A 111 -10.65 14.32 -9.85
CA LEU A 111 -9.75 14.94 -8.89
C LEU A 111 -8.70 13.94 -8.38
N GLY A 112 -9.12 12.76 -7.94
CA GLY A 112 -8.22 11.74 -7.41
C GLY A 112 -7.24 11.21 -8.44
N LEU A 113 -7.71 10.89 -9.65
CA LEU A 113 -6.85 10.41 -10.75
C LEU A 113 -5.87 11.49 -11.23
N ASN A 114 -6.31 12.76 -11.33
CA ASN A 114 -5.42 13.86 -11.66
C ASN A 114 -4.36 14.10 -10.59
N TRP A 115 -4.74 13.99 -9.31
CA TRP A 115 -3.77 14.05 -8.22
C TRP A 115 -2.75 12.91 -8.31
N ALA A 116 -3.20 11.67 -8.44
CA ALA A 116 -2.34 10.50 -8.56
C ALA A 116 -1.38 10.65 -9.75
N LYS A 117 -1.91 11.04 -10.92
CA LYS A 117 -1.11 11.32 -12.12
C LYS A 117 -0.07 12.42 -11.87
N HIS A 118 -0.46 13.54 -11.24
CA HIS A 118 0.45 14.63 -10.96
C HIS A 118 1.56 14.23 -9.97
N SER A 119 1.21 13.47 -8.94
CA SER A 119 2.16 12.90 -8.00
C SER A 119 3.15 11.97 -8.70
N ARG A 120 2.68 11.11 -9.60
CA ARG A 120 3.51 10.23 -10.42
C ARG A 120 4.43 11.01 -11.35
N MET A 121 3.90 11.95 -12.13
CA MET A 121 4.71 12.77 -13.05
C MET A 121 5.82 13.55 -12.36
N LYS A 122 5.61 14.03 -11.14
CA LYS A 122 6.67 14.65 -10.33
C LYS A 122 7.79 13.67 -9.98
N ARG A 123 7.46 12.40 -9.80
CA ARG A 123 8.44 11.33 -9.55
C ARG A 123 9.15 10.93 -10.84
N GLU A 124 8.41 10.77 -11.95
CA GLU A 124 8.94 10.41 -13.28
C GLU A 124 9.89 11.47 -13.85
N ALA A 125 9.59 12.76 -13.65
CA ALA A 125 10.46 13.86 -14.06
C ALA A 125 11.82 13.88 -13.34
N GLY A 126 11.93 13.17 -12.23
CA GLY A 126 13.15 13.05 -11.42
C GLY A 126 13.97 11.79 -11.67
N LYS A 127 13.62 10.92 -12.66
CA LYS A 127 14.17 9.57 -12.81
C LYS A 127 13.81 8.65 -11.63
N GLU A 128 14.09 7.35 -11.78
CA GLU A 128 13.86 6.32 -10.73
C GLU A 128 14.08 6.90 -9.34
N LEU A 129 13.11 6.68 -8.43
CA LEU A 129 13.30 7.11 -7.04
C LEU A 129 14.56 6.40 -6.53
N PRO A 130 15.69 7.09 -6.38
CA PRO A 130 16.91 6.42 -6.01
C PRO A 130 16.73 5.84 -4.61
N TYR A 131 17.26 4.66 -4.40
CA TYR A 131 17.52 4.19 -3.05
C TYR A 131 18.46 5.17 -2.37
N LEU A 132 18.01 5.76 -1.28
CA LEU A 132 18.72 6.83 -0.60
C LEU A 132 19.87 6.33 0.29
N GLY A 133 20.06 5.02 0.36
CA GLY A 133 20.97 4.37 1.30
C GLY A 133 20.29 4.08 2.65
N GLU A 134 20.81 3.10 3.36
CA GLU A 134 20.23 2.61 4.61
C GLU A 134 19.96 3.72 5.64
N ASP A 135 20.85 4.70 5.72
CA ASP A 135 20.77 5.77 6.74
C ASP A 135 19.68 6.82 6.43
N LYS A 136 19.26 6.94 5.18
CA LYS A 136 18.28 7.94 4.72
C LYS A 136 16.94 7.34 4.33
N GLU A 137 16.88 6.02 4.08
CA GLU A 137 15.65 5.35 3.74
C GLU A 137 14.80 5.13 5.01
N TYR A 138 13.71 5.88 5.13
CA TYR A 138 12.93 5.93 6.38
C TYR A 138 12.29 4.58 6.74
N LEU A 139 11.91 3.75 5.75
CA LEU A 139 11.41 2.40 6.02
C LEU A 139 12.50 1.49 6.59
N VAL A 140 13.74 1.64 6.14
CA VAL A 140 14.90 0.92 6.70
C VAL A 140 15.14 1.36 8.15
N GLN A 141 15.12 2.67 8.40
CA GLN A 141 15.29 3.23 9.75
C GLN A 141 14.15 2.79 10.69
N PHE A 142 12.91 2.82 10.21
CA PHE A 142 11.77 2.31 10.96
C PHE A 142 11.98 0.84 11.33
N THR A 143 12.34 0.01 10.34
CA THR A 143 12.52 -1.44 10.55
C THR A 143 13.66 -1.71 11.52
N LYS A 144 14.82 -1.05 11.37
CA LYS A 144 15.94 -1.17 12.30
C LYS A 144 15.57 -0.79 13.74
N SER A 145 14.71 0.22 13.89
CA SER A 145 14.17 0.60 15.21
C SER A 145 13.19 -0.44 15.74
N TYR A 146 12.31 -0.95 14.87
CA TYR A 146 11.26 -1.88 15.24
C TYR A 146 11.81 -3.24 15.70
N ILE A 147 12.84 -3.77 15.04
CA ILE A 147 13.51 -5.03 15.37
C ILE A 147 14.07 -5.02 16.79
N LYS A 148 14.50 -3.87 17.31
CA LYS A 148 15.06 -3.78 18.69
C LYS A 148 14.05 -4.23 19.75
N ALA A 149 12.77 -4.03 19.51
CA ALA A 149 11.70 -4.44 20.41
C ALA A 149 10.98 -5.73 19.96
N HIS A 150 11.19 -6.16 18.69
CA HIS A 150 10.49 -7.28 18.07
C HIS A 150 11.50 -8.13 17.29
N ASN A 151 12.36 -8.83 18.01
CA ASN A 151 13.47 -9.61 17.46
C ASN A 151 13.07 -11.00 16.93
N ASP A 152 11.80 -11.33 17.01
CA ASP A 152 11.20 -12.59 16.53
C ASP A 152 10.79 -12.54 15.05
N ILE A 153 10.80 -11.35 14.39
CA ILE A 153 10.38 -11.19 13.01
C ILE A 153 11.50 -11.61 12.04
N ASP A 154 11.16 -12.51 11.13
CA ASP A 154 12.07 -12.98 10.08
C ASP A 154 12.05 -12.08 8.84
N TYR A 155 10.86 -11.63 8.42
CA TYR A 155 10.66 -10.86 7.18
C TYR A 155 9.83 -9.60 7.38
N PHE A 156 10.28 -8.51 6.78
CA PHE A 156 9.51 -7.28 6.64
C PHE A 156 9.23 -7.04 5.16
N LEU A 157 7.95 -6.88 4.78
CA LEU A 157 7.53 -6.62 3.41
C LEU A 157 6.77 -5.30 3.32
N TYR A 158 7.22 -4.46 2.38
CA TYR A 158 6.65 -3.14 2.13
C TYR A 158 6.41 -2.88 0.64
N GLY A 159 5.47 -2.00 0.35
CA GLY A 159 5.28 -1.31 -0.92
C GLY A 159 5.69 0.16 -0.82
N HIS A 160 4.82 1.05 -1.26
CA HIS A 160 4.82 2.52 -1.08
C HIS A 160 5.97 3.28 -1.73
N ARG A 161 7.20 2.83 -1.55
CA ARG A 161 8.40 3.54 -2.04
C ARG A 161 8.64 3.38 -3.53
N HIS A 162 8.00 2.42 -4.18
CA HIS A 162 8.19 2.11 -5.58
C HIS A 162 9.66 1.86 -5.98
N ILE A 163 10.44 1.32 -5.06
CA ILE A 163 11.80 0.84 -5.29
C ILE A 163 11.85 -0.67 -5.01
N GLU A 164 12.65 -1.39 -5.75
CA GLU A 164 12.98 -2.76 -5.44
C GLU A 164 14.16 -2.76 -4.46
N LEU A 165 13.96 -3.29 -3.27
CA LEU A 165 15.00 -3.42 -2.26
C LEU A 165 14.88 -4.76 -1.56
N ASP A 166 16.00 -5.44 -1.43
CA ASP A 166 16.18 -6.66 -0.68
C ASP A 166 17.39 -6.51 0.22
N LEU A 167 17.17 -6.42 1.52
CA LEU A 167 18.20 -6.07 2.48
C LEU A 167 18.20 -7.01 3.69
N MET A 168 19.33 -7.61 3.98
CA MET A 168 19.56 -8.32 5.24
C MET A 168 19.90 -7.31 6.35
N LEU A 169 19.02 -7.18 7.33
CA LEU A 169 19.21 -6.28 8.48
C LEU A 169 19.92 -6.93 9.65
N SER A 170 19.85 -8.27 9.73
CA SER A 170 20.56 -9.08 10.71
C SER A 170 20.79 -10.47 10.14
N HIS A 171 21.45 -11.37 10.89
CA HIS A 171 21.59 -12.79 10.49
C HIS A 171 20.26 -13.52 10.29
N LYS A 172 19.17 -13.02 10.89
CA LYS A 172 17.84 -13.62 10.84
C LYS A 172 16.85 -12.81 10.02
N THR A 173 16.91 -11.48 10.10
CA THR A 173 15.86 -10.60 9.63
C THR A 173 16.18 -10.02 8.25
N ARG A 174 15.26 -10.20 7.30
CA ARG A 174 15.31 -9.69 5.94
C ARG A 174 14.19 -8.67 5.70
N MET A 175 14.49 -7.60 5.01
CA MET A 175 13.53 -6.57 4.63
C MET A 175 13.43 -6.47 3.12
N LEU A 176 12.20 -6.46 2.60
CA LEU A 176 11.92 -6.31 1.18
C LEU A 176 10.98 -5.11 0.95
N ILE A 177 11.30 -4.31 -0.07
CA ILE A 177 10.36 -3.37 -0.67
C ILE A 177 10.07 -3.88 -2.07
N LEU A 178 8.79 -4.09 -2.39
CA LEU A 178 8.37 -4.91 -3.54
C LEU A 178 8.36 -4.16 -4.89
N GLY A 179 8.87 -2.93 -4.93
CA GLY A 179 8.84 -2.14 -6.17
C GLY A 179 7.43 -1.68 -6.55
N ASP A 180 7.13 -1.72 -7.84
CA ASP A 180 5.82 -1.37 -8.39
C ASP A 180 5.42 -2.25 -9.59
N TRP A 181 4.14 -2.14 -9.97
CA TRP A 181 3.57 -2.79 -11.16
C TRP A 181 3.24 -1.78 -12.26
N ILE A 182 3.95 -0.66 -12.31
CA ILE A 182 3.86 0.36 -13.36
C ILE A 182 5.05 0.22 -14.32
N TRP A 183 6.26 0.04 -13.75
CA TRP A 183 7.52 -0.01 -14.49
C TRP A 183 8.35 -1.26 -14.20
N GLN A 184 8.43 -1.66 -12.91
CA GLN A 184 9.32 -2.72 -12.45
C GLN A 184 8.70 -4.12 -12.57
N PHE A 185 7.37 -4.23 -12.38
CA PHE A 185 6.62 -5.50 -12.42
C PHE A 185 7.20 -6.57 -11.50
N THR A 186 7.66 -6.15 -10.33
CA THR A 186 8.34 -7.02 -9.35
C THR A 186 7.38 -7.61 -8.33
N TYR A 187 7.72 -8.79 -7.83
CA TYR A 187 7.00 -9.49 -6.78
C TYR A 187 7.96 -10.39 -6.00
N ALA A 188 7.57 -10.83 -4.82
CA ALA A 188 8.31 -11.81 -4.04
C ALA A 188 7.53 -13.14 -3.97
N VAL A 189 8.26 -14.24 -3.96
CA VAL A 189 7.73 -15.59 -3.74
C VAL A 189 8.44 -16.17 -2.52
N PHE A 190 7.65 -16.81 -1.64
CA PHE A 190 8.15 -17.49 -0.45
C PHE A 190 7.77 -18.96 -0.49
#